data_6c308a2594e69276da03b2d7ad8e9644
#
_entry.id   6c308a2594e69276da03b2d7ad8e9644
#
_cell.length_a   1.000
_cell.length_b   1.000
_cell.length_c   1.000
_cell.angle_alpha   90.00
_cell.angle_beta   90.00
_cell.angle_gamma   90.00
#
_symmetry.space_group_name_H-M   'P 1'
#
loop_
_entity.id
_entity.type
_entity.pdbx_description
1 polymer ?
#
loop_
_entity_poly.entity_id
_entity_poly.type
_entity_poly.pdbx_seq_one_letter_code
_entity_poly.pdbx_strand_id
1 'polypeptide(L)' 'MPEDWLKTTEAAEISGYHPNHIRRLIRSGEILARKWGSAFMIDRQSLMEYLRKVEAQGGRRGPKHQG' A
#
# COMPACT_ATOMS: atom_id res chain seq x y z
N MET A 1 -9.16 -2.48 16.11
CA MET A 1 -8.24 -1.69 16.83
C MET A 1 -7.34 -0.94 15.94
N PRO A 2 -7.01 0.20 16.35
CA PRO A 2 -6.23 1.09 15.50
C PRO A 2 -4.82 0.65 15.21
N GLU A 3 -4.33 -0.31 15.93
CA GLU A 3 -2.96 -0.73 15.68
C GLU A 3 -2.78 -1.38 14.33
N ASP A 4 -3.87 -1.70 13.66
CA ASP A 4 -3.76 -2.27 12.32
C ASP A 4 -3.76 -1.20 11.24
N TRP A 5 -3.69 0.05 11.62
CA TRP A 5 -3.68 1.13 10.67
C TRP A 5 -2.28 1.70 10.53
N LEU A 6 -1.91 2.02 9.32
CA LEU A 6 -0.59 2.53 9.02
C LEU A 6 -0.71 3.92 8.41
N LYS A 7 0.28 4.74 8.69
CA LYS A 7 0.41 5.99 7.97
C LYS A 7 0.96 5.72 6.60
N THR A 8 0.76 6.67 5.69
CA THR A 8 1.24 6.51 4.32
C THR A 8 2.74 6.23 4.30
N THR A 9 3.51 6.94 5.12
CA THR A 9 4.95 6.73 5.14
C THR A 9 5.31 5.33 5.63
N GLU A 10 4.57 4.83 6.61
CA GLU A 10 4.82 3.48 7.10
C GLU A 10 4.48 2.44 6.05
N ALA A 11 3.37 2.64 5.36
CA ALA A 11 2.99 1.72 4.30
C ALA A 11 4.02 1.73 3.19
N ALA A 12 4.56 2.89 2.87
CA ALA A 12 5.57 3.00 1.85
C ALA A 12 6.82 2.23 2.24
N GLU A 13 7.21 2.33 3.50
CA GLU A 13 8.40 1.62 3.97
C GLU A 13 8.20 0.12 3.93
N ILE A 14 7.06 -0.35 4.37
CA ILE A 14 6.79 -1.77 4.41
C ILE A 14 6.74 -2.35 3.00
N SER A 15 6.12 -1.64 2.09
CA SER A 15 5.91 -2.15 0.74
C SER A 15 7.07 -1.89 -0.20
N GLY A 16 7.88 -0.91 0.13
CA GLY A 16 8.93 -0.49 -0.78
C GLY A 16 8.43 0.44 -1.88
N TYR A 17 7.17 0.83 -1.81
CA TYR A 17 6.62 1.74 -2.80
C TYR A 17 6.80 3.19 -2.35
N HIS A 18 6.83 4.07 -3.34
CA HIS A 18 6.84 5.49 -3.04
C HIS A 18 5.48 5.90 -2.45
N PRO A 19 5.45 6.87 -1.53
CA PRO A 19 4.17 7.31 -0.95
C PRO A 19 3.13 7.73 -1.99
N ASN A 20 3.56 8.34 -3.07
CA ASN A 20 2.62 8.71 -4.12
C ASN A 20 1.99 7.49 -4.77
N HIS A 21 2.76 6.41 -4.89
CA HIS A 21 2.22 5.17 -5.43
C HIS A 21 1.17 4.60 -4.48
N ILE A 22 1.43 4.67 -3.18
CA ILE A 22 0.46 4.21 -2.19
C ILE A 22 -0.84 4.99 -2.32
N ARG A 23 -0.75 6.30 -2.46
CA ARG A 23 -1.95 7.12 -2.61
C ARG A 23 -2.72 6.75 -3.86
N ARG A 24 -2.02 6.45 -4.92
CA ARG A 24 -2.66 6.03 -6.15
C ARG A 24 -3.41 4.72 -5.98
N LEU A 25 -2.81 3.78 -5.26
CA LEU A 25 -3.46 2.50 -4.99
C LEU A 25 -4.70 2.69 -4.14
N ILE A 26 -4.65 3.60 -3.19
CA ILE A 26 -5.82 3.91 -2.37
C ILE A 26 -6.93 4.49 -3.24
N ARG A 27 -6.55 5.40 -4.11
CA ARG A 27 -7.53 6.08 -4.95
C ARG A 27 -8.19 5.11 -5.93
N SER A 28 -7.45 4.15 -6.42
CA SER A 28 -7.98 3.18 -7.35
C SER A 28 -8.74 2.04 -6.67
N GLY A 29 -8.72 2.00 -5.34
CA GLY A 29 -9.45 0.96 -4.63
C GLY A 29 -8.68 -0.33 -4.42
N GLU A 30 -7.40 -0.33 -4.75
CA GLU A 30 -6.60 -1.54 -4.57
C GLU A 30 -6.27 -1.77 -3.10
N ILE A 31 -6.17 -0.71 -2.33
CA ILE A 31 -5.84 -0.78 -0.92
C ILE A 31 -6.87 0.04 -0.16
N LEU A 32 -7.36 -0.50 0.94
CA LEU A 32 -8.33 0.20 1.76
C LEU A 32 -7.63 1.21 2.66
N ALA A 33 -8.23 2.37 2.77
CA ALA A 33 -7.70 3.40 3.64
C ALA A 33 -8.83 4.31 4.07
N ARG A 34 -8.59 5.01 5.16
CA ARG A 34 -9.54 6.01 5.64
C ARG A 34 -8.81 7.33 5.81
N LYS A 35 -9.55 8.38 5.63
CA LYS A 35 -8.98 9.69 5.82
C LYS A 35 -9.37 10.20 7.20
N TRP A 36 -8.38 10.50 8.02
CA TRP A 36 -8.60 11.03 9.35
C TRP A 36 -7.99 12.41 9.39
N GLY A 37 -8.82 13.43 9.40
CA GLY A 37 -8.31 14.77 9.31
C GLY A 37 -7.62 14.97 7.98
N SER A 38 -6.36 15.33 8.01
CA SER A 38 -5.60 15.54 6.79
C SER A 38 -4.69 14.38 6.46
N ALA A 39 -4.83 13.28 7.17
CA ALA A 39 -3.94 12.14 6.98
C ALA A 39 -4.72 10.92 6.53
N PHE A 40 -4.05 10.05 5.78
CA PHE A 40 -4.63 8.77 5.42
C PHE A 40 -4.13 7.71 6.37
N MET A 41 -5.05 6.85 6.78
CA MET A 41 -4.71 5.68 7.58
C MET A 41 -5.01 4.46 6.74
N ILE A 42 -4.01 3.67 6.47
CA ILE A 42 -4.09 2.54 5.56
C ILE A 42 -4.29 1.26 6.34
N ASP A 43 -5.26 0.46 5.90
CA ASP A 43 -5.52 -0.82 6.52
C ASP A 43 -4.34 -1.73 6.24
N ARG A 44 -3.63 -2.10 7.29
CA ARG A 44 -2.44 -2.91 7.16
C ARG A 44 -2.73 -4.23 6.46
N GLN A 45 -3.82 -4.87 6.84
CA GLN A 45 -4.16 -6.16 6.25
C GLN A 45 -4.40 -6.02 4.75
N SER A 46 -5.08 -4.96 4.37
CA SER A 46 -5.34 -4.72 2.96
C SER A 46 -4.04 -4.54 2.18
N LEU A 47 -3.10 -3.82 2.76
CA LEU A 47 -1.81 -3.64 2.13
C LEU A 47 -1.09 -4.97 1.96
N MET A 48 -1.08 -5.77 3.02
CA MET A 48 -0.40 -7.05 2.97
C MET A 48 -1.02 -7.97 1.93
N GLU A 49 -2.34 -7.97 1.84
CA GLU A 49 -3.01 -8.79 0.85
C GLU A 49 -2.70 -8.33 -0.56
N TYR A 50 -2.62 -7.03 -0.75
CA TYR A 50 -2.26 -6.51 -2.06
C TYR A 50 -0.86 -6.95 -2.45
N LEU A 51 0.08 -6.87 -1.53
CA LEU A 51 1.45 -7.26 -1.82
C LEU A 51 1.54 -8.74 -2.14
N ARG A 52 0.80 -9.55 -1.40
CA ARG A 52 0.79 -10.98 -1.64
C ARG A 52 0.20 -11.30 -3.00
N LYS A 53 -0.85 -10.59 -3.37
CA LYS A 53 -1.50 -10.79 -4.64
C LYS A 53 -0.56 -10.45 -5.80
N VAL A 54 0.16 -9.35 -5.67
CA VAL A 54 1.09 -8.94 -6.72
C VAL A 54 2.19 -9.98 -6.88
N GLU A 55 2.70 -10.49 -5.77
CA GLU A 55 3.73 -11.52 -5.84
C GLU A 55 3.21 -12.81 -6.44
N ALA A 56 1.98 -13.14 -6.13
CA ALA A 56 1.39 -14.37 -6.68
C ALA A 56 1.19 -14.27 -8.18
N GLN A 57 1.04 -13.06 -8.67
CA GLN A 57 0.87 -12.87 -10.09
C GLN A 57 2.18 -12.78 -10.83
N GLY A 58 3.18 -13.26 -10.22
CA GLY A 58 4.46 -13.21 -10.83
C GLY A 58 5.18 -11.97 -10.49
N GLY A 59 4.55 -11.20 -9.71
CA GLY A 59 4.95 -9.99 -9.30
C GLY A 59 6.31 -9.55 -9.24
N ARG A 60 6.91 -9.33 -10.25
CA ARG A 60 8.07 -8.65 -10.19
C ARG A 60 7.77 -7.29 -9.95
N ARG A 61 8.10 -6.80 -8.87
CA ARG A 61 7.87 -5.44 -8.58
C ARG A 61 9.04 -4.68 -8.92
N GLY A 62 9.86 -5.19 -9.26
CA GLY A 62 10.97 -4.46 -9.36
C GLY A 62 11.26 -3.88 -10.55
N PRO A 63 11.84 -3.33 -10.61
CA PRO A 63 12.11 -2.56 -11.67
C PRO A 63 12.71 -3.19 -12.79
N LYS A 64 12.67 -3.61 -12.67
CA LYS A 64 12.85 -4.07 -13.43
C LYS A 64 12.45 -3.97 -14.26
N HIS A 65 12.21 -3.76 -14.44
CA HIS A 65 11.74 -3.74 -15.13
C HIS A 65 11.52 -3.12 -15.36
N GLN A 66 11.60 -3.11 -15.11
CA GLN A 66 11.25 -2.72 -15.23
C GLN A 66 11.09 -2.37 -15.47
N GLY A 67 11.48 -2.46 -15.28
CA GLY A 67 11.11 -2.43 -15.44
C GLY A 67 11.03 -2.33 -15.40
#